data_6ea66e33e509385a90aeac4bc2c825d7
#
_entry.id   6ea66e33e509385a90aeac4bc2c825d7
#
_cell.length_a   1.000
_cell.length_b   1.000
_cell.length_c   1.000
_cell.angle_alpha   90.00
_cell.angle_beta   90.00
_cell.angle_gamma   90.00
#
_symmetry.space_group_name_H-M   'P 1'
#
loop_
_entity.id
_entity.type
_entity.pdbx_description
1 polymer ?
#
loop_
_entity_poly.entity_id
_entity_poly.type
_entity_poly.pdbx_seq_one_letter_code
_entity_poly.pdbx_strand_id
1 'polypeptide(L)'
;MIEKIVLTGAGGRLGSYIREPISKLCNNLISTDIKENIGSLYKNEQYVYADLSNFEQINRIIEGATMVCHFGAIVDELPFEKLLGPNYLGSYNVWESSRRHNVKRVIYSSSIHAVGMNSKSVTLKPDTPHRPDSFYGLAKCFTEDLAKMYFEKNGIEAVCLRIASCAPVNTARSLSSWLSYNDLIKLITKSIDTPYAGYTIIYGISNNDRKNVDNSDASHIGYIPEDNAEVFAEEILKKDLTEELSDKGNQCHGGAFVSTALGVSPMKRMKIIYYPKVKK
;
A
#
# COMPACT_ATOMS: atom_id res chain seq x y z
N MET A 1 11.39 -19.12 -10.60
CA MET A 1 11.26 -17.70 -10.95
C MET A 1 9.87 -17.51 -11.56
N ILE A 2 9.19 -16.44 -11.24
CA ILE A 2 7.82 -16.15 -11.74
C ILE A 2 7.93 -15.68 -13.18
N GLU A 3 7.01 -16.11 -14.08
CA GLU A 3 7.14 -15.79 -15.50
C GLU A 3 6.91 -14.31 -15.78
N LYS A 4 5.77 -13.76 -15.36
CA LYS A 4 5.43 -12.36 -15.58
C LYS A 4 4.77 -11.75 -14.35
N ILE A 5 5.29 -10.60 -13.89
CA ILE A 5 4.64 -9.76 -12.87
C ILE A 5 4.26 -8.41 -13.51
N VAL A 6 3.06 -7.93 -13.22
CA VAL A 6 2.63 -6.56 -13.54
C VAL A 6 2.68 -5.72 -12.27
N LEU A 7 3.34 -4.56 -12.32
CA LEU A 7 3.37 -3.57 -11.25
C LEU A 7 2.67 -2.30 -11.69
N THR A 8 1.53 -2.00 -11.10
CA THR A 8 0.85 -0.71 -11.30
C THR A 8 1.32 0.33 -10.29
N GLY A 9 1.31 1.60 -10.66
CA GLY A 9 1.83 2.67 -9.80
C GLY A 9 3.36 2.66 -9.70
N ALA A 10 4.03 2.14 -10.71
CA ALA A 10 5.48 1.94 -10.76
C ALA A 10 6.30 3.24 -10.65
N GLY A 11 5.74 4.37 -11.12
CA GLY A 11 6.33 5.71 -10.99
C GLY A 11 5.98 6.41 -9.67
N GLY A 12 5.16 5.80 -8.83
CA GLY A 12 4.81 6.31 -7.51
C GLY A 12 5.97 6.18 -6.51
N ARG A 13 5.81 6.78 -5.32
CA ARG A 13 6.84 6.74 -4.28
C ARG A 13 7.20 5.30 -3.89
N LEU A 14 6.22 4.47 -3.51
CA LEU A 14 6.49 3.08 -3.14
C LEU A 14 6.86 2.24 -4.35
N GLY A 15 6.16 2.41 -5.47
CA GLY A 15 6.44 1.70 -6.73
C GLY A 15 7.91 1.81 -7.13
N SER A 16 8.48 3.02 -7.09
CA SER A 16 9.88 3.23 -7.46
C SER A 16 10.89 2.47 -6.59
N TYR A 17 10.57 2.18 -5.32
CA TYR A 17 11.42 1.39 -4.44
C TYR A 17 11.31 -0.12 -4.66
N ILE A 18 10.14 -0.60 -5.06
CA ILE A 18 9.87 -2.04 -5.18
C ILE A 18 10.14 -2.59 -6.59
N ARG A 19 10.31 -1.74 -7.62
CA ARG A 19 10.62 -2.18 -8.98
C ARG A 19 11.84 -3.10 -9.05
N GLU A 20 12.96 -2.69 -8.43
CA GLU A 20 14.20 -3.48 -8.43
C GLU A 20 14.03 -4.85 -7.76
N PRO A 21 13.56 -4.96 -6.51
CA PRO A 21 13.35 -6.27 -5.89
C PRO A 21 12.36 -7.14 -6.66
N ILE A 22 11.27 -6.60 -7.21
CA ILE A 22 10.32 -7.38 -8.02
C ILE A 22 10.98 -7.88 -9.31
N SER A 23 11.80 -7.05 -10.00
CA SER A 23 12.49 -7.46 -11.22
C SER A 23 13.41 -8.69 -11.01
N LYS A 24 13.93 -8.87 -9.79
CA LYS A 24 14.77 -10.03 -9.45
C LYS A 24 13.97 -11.32 -9.19
N LEU A 25 12.66 -11.24 -9.04
CA LEU A 25 11.78 -12.36 -8.73
C LEU A 25 11.04 -12.93 -9.95
N CYS A 26 11.09 -12.24 -11.10
CA CYS A 26 10.39 -12.65 -12.30
C CYS A 26 11.26 -12.61 -13.55
N ASN A 27 10.84 -13.33 -14.59
CA ASN A 27 11.47 -13.29 -15.91
C ASN A 27 11.13 -11.96 -16.64
N ASN A 28 9.88 -11.49 -16.50
CA ASN A 28 9.37 -10.29 -17.14
C ASN A 28 8.63 -9.42 -16.13
N LEU A 29 9.07 -8.18 -15.94
CA LEU A 29 8.37 -7.16 -15.17
C LEU A 29 7.71 -6.16 -16.13
N ILE A 30 6.39 -6.03 -16.07
CA ILE A 30 5.67 -4.94 -16.74
C ILE A 30 5.33 -3.89 -15.70
N SER A 31 5.99 -2.74 -15.78
CA SER A 31 5.72 -1.58 -14.93
C SER A 31 4.77 -0.62 -15.64
N THR A 32 3.71 -0.18 -14.96
CA THR A 32 2.75 0.78 -15.52
C THR A 32 2.43 1.91 -14.57
N ASP A 33 2.22 3.10 -15.12
CA ASP A 33 1.85 4.33 -14.43
C ASP A 33 1.21 5.30 -15.42
N ILE A 34 0.60 6.38 -14.92
CA ILE A 34 0.15 7.54 -15.73
C ILE A 34 1.25 8.58 -15.95
N LYS A 35 2.42 8.40 -15.38
CA LYS A 35 3.58 9.25 -15.64
C LYS A 35 4.23 8.86 -16.95
N GLU A 36 4.61 9.82 -17.78
CA GLU A 36 5.30 9.55 -19.03
C GLU A 36 6.67 8.88 -18.85
N ASN A 37 7.32 9.13 -17.71
CA ASN A 37 8.64 8.61 -17.40
C ASN A 37 8.73 8.16 -15.95
N ILE A 38 9.25 6.94 -15.74
CA ILE A 38 9.47 6.34 -14.41
C ILE A 38 10.96 6.14 -14.09
N GLY A 39 11.86 6.73 -14.89
CA GLY A 39 13.32 6.58 -14.77
C GLY A 39 13.85 5.37 -15.52
N SER A 40 15.13 5.03 -15.29
CA SER A 40 15.79 3.88 -15.94
C SER A 40 15.09 2.57 -15.66
N LEU A 41 14.97 1.72 -16.66
CA LEU A 41 14.38 0.39 -16.57
C LEU A 41 15.44 -0.67 -16.20
N TYR A 42 15.01 -1.73 -15.53
CA TYR A 42 15.84 -2.89 -15.27
C TYR A 42 15.90 -3.79 -16.51
N LYS A 43 16.87 -4.71 -16.58
CA LYS A 43 17.14 -5.53 -17.78
C LYS A 43 15.92 -6.30 -18.31
N ASN A 44 15.07 -6.77 -17.40
CA ASN A 44 13.84 -7.54 -17.71
C ASN A 44 12.57 -6.74 -17.47
N GLU A 45 12.66 -5.41 -17.39
CA GLU A 45 11.54 -4.52 -17.16
C GLU A 45 11.13 -3.81 -18.45
N GLN A 46 9.82 -3.77 -18.68
CA GLN A 46 9.19 -2.96 -19.71
C GLN A 46 8.26 -1.95 -19.05
N TYR A 47 8.24 -0.73 -19.56
CA TYR A 47 7.30 0.28 -19.13
C TYR A 47 6.18 0.45 -20.14
N VAL A 48 4.93 0.46 -19.66
CA VAL A 48 3.74 0.71 -20.46
C VAL A 48 2.91 1.79 -19.76
N TYR A 49 2.70 2.92 -20.42
CA TYR A 49 1.77 3.94 -19.94
C TYR A 49 0.34 3.39 -19.91
N ALA A 50 -0.35 3.53 -18.79
CA ALA A 50 -1.79 3.22 -18.72
C ALA A 50 -2.48 3.98 -17.59
N ASP A 51 -3.72 4.37 -17.87
CA ASP A 51 -4.66 4.87 -16.87
C ASP A 51 -5.45 3.69 -16.28
N LEU A 52 -5.41 3.55 -14.97
CA LEU A 52 -6.17 2.52 -14.25
C LEU A 52 -7.67 2.56 -14.55
N SER A 53 -8.22 3.75 -14.82
CA SER A 53 -9.63 3.91 -15.15
C SER A 53 -10.00 3.35 -16.53
N ASN A 54 -9.00 3.07 -17.38
CA ASN A 54 -9.22 2.53 -18.73
C ASN A 54 -9.10 1.00 -18.72
N PHE A 55 -10.26 0.32 -18.76
CA PHE A 55 -10.33 -1.14 -18.71
C PHE A 55 -9.47 -1.82 -19.79
N GLU A 56 -9.57 -1.37 -21.04
CA GLU A 56 -8.88 -2.01 -22.16
C GLU A 56 -7.35 -1.91 -22.04
N GLN A 57 -6.84 -0.78 -21.53
CA GLN A 57 -5.42 -0.63 -21.28
C GLN A 57 -4.94 -1.61 -20.20
N ILE A 58 -5.66 -1.70 -19.09
CA ILE A 58 -5.30 -2.57 -17.96
C ILE A 58 -5.46 -4.04 -18.36
N ASN A 59 -6.55 -4.40 -19.05
CA ASN A 59 -6.79 -5.76 -19.51
C ASN A 59 -5.66 -6.27 -20.42
N ARG A 60 -5.18 -5.43 -21.36
CA ARG A 60 -4.06 -5.77 -22.26
C ARG A 60 -2.74 -5.95 -21.50
N ILE A 61 -2.46 -5.10 -20.50
CA ILE A 61 -1.21 -5.16 -19.73
C ILE A 61 -1.16 -6.42 -18.85
N ILE A 62 -2.31 -6.83 -18.30
CA ILE A 62 -2.42 -7.98 -17.40
C ILE A 62 -2.43 -9.30 -18.19
N GLU A 63 -2.69 -9.29 -19.49
CA GLU A 63 -2.67 -10.51 -20.30
C GLU A 63 -1.37 -11.31 -20.10
N GLY A 64 -1.50 -12.59 -19.77
CA GLY A 64 -0.38 -13.51 -19.50
C GLY A 64 0.39 -13.24 -18.21
N ALA A 65 -0.08 -12.36 -17.33
CA ALA A 65 0.55 -12.14 -16.03
C ALA A 65 0.30 -13.33 -15.08
N THR A 66 1.35 -13.76 -14.38
CA THR A 66 1.24 -14.73 -13.29
C THR A 66 0.75 -14.05 -12.01
N MET A 67 1.26 -12.85 -11.73
CA MET A 67 0.90 -12.05 -10.54
C MET A 67 0.79 -10.58 -10.89
N VAL A 68 0.03 -9.84 -10.06
CA VAL A 68 -0.10 -8.38 -10.14
C VAL A 68 0.26 -7.77 -8.79
N CYS A 69 1.16 -6.79 -8.78
CA CYS A 69 1.41 -5.90 -7.64
C CYS A 69 0.68 -4.58 -7.89
N HIS A 70 -0.47 -4.40 -7.25
CA HIS A 70 -1.34 -3.24 -7.47
C HIS A 70 -1.04 -2.14 -6.46
N PHE A 71 -0.21 -1.17 -6.88
CA PHE A 71 0.21 0.00 -6.09
C PHE A 71 -0.30 1.34 -6.66
N GLY A 72 -0.94 1.30 -7.83
CA GLY A 72 -1.51 2.49 -8.46
C GLY A 72 -2.77 2.97 -7.76
N ALA A 73 -2.76 4.20 -7.28
CA ALA A 73 -3.89 4.89 -6.69
C ALA A 73 -3.54 6.37 -6.44
N ILE A 74 -4.54 7.21 -6.27
CA ILE A 74 -4.36 8.50 -5.59
C ILE A 74 -4.28 8.22 -4.08
N VAL A 75 -3.13 8.55 -3.46
CA VAL A 75 -2.82 8.27 -2.04
C VAL A 75 -3.02 9.52 -1.19
N ASP A 76 -4.17 10.15 -1.32
CA ASP A 76 -4.55 11.37 -0.59
C ASP A 76 -6.06 11.43 -0.41
N GLU A 77 -6.53 12.23 0.54
CA GLU A 77 -7.93 12.58 0.65
C GLU A 77 -8.26 13.69 -0.34
N LEU A 78 -9.19 13.43 -1.23
CA LEU A 78 -9.70 14.36 -2.24
C LEU A 78 -11.22 14.23 -2.32
N PRO A 79 -11.92 15.19 -2.99
CA PRO A 79 -13.33 15.02 -3.33
C PRO A 79 -13.59 13.66 -3.97
N PHE A 80 -14.68 13.02 -3.56
CA PHE A 80 -14.99 11.62 -3.92
C PHE A 80 -14.89 11.35 -5.42
N GLU A 81 -15.38 12.29 -6.25
CA GLU A 81 -15.39 12.18 -7.72
C GLU A 81 -13.98 12.08 -8.30
N LYS A 82 -12.98 12.66 -7.63
CA LYS A 82 -11.58 12.56 -8.07
C LYS A 82 -10.98 11.19 -7.80
N LEU A 83 -11.49 10.48 -6.81
CA LEU A 83 -11.03 9.15 -6.42
C LEU A 83 -11.75 8.03 -7.19
N LEU A 84 -12.95 8.28 -7.74
CA LEU A 84 -13.76 7.28 -8.44
C LEU A 84 -13.00 6.54 -9.54
N GLY A 85 -12.37 7.28 -10.45
CA GLY A 85 -11.63 6.69 -11.58
C GLY A 85 -10.46 5.83 -11.07
N PRO A 86 -9.42 6.44 -10.49
CA PRO A 86 -8.18 5.73 -10.18
C PRO A 86 -8.32 4.72 -9.03
N ASN A 87 -9.13 5.01 -7.98
CA ASN A 87 -9.14 4.19 -6.76
C ASN A 87 -10.24 3.13 -6.75
N TYR A 88 -11.41 3.39 -7.32
CA TYR A 88 -12.52 2.44 -7.35
C TYR A 88 -12.59 1.69 -8.69
N LEU A 89 -12.80 2.41 -9.79
CA LEU A 89 -12.87 1.80 -11.11
C LEU A 89 -11.54 1.14 -11.49
N GLY A 90 -10.41 1.81 -11.20
CA GLY A 90 -9.07 1.28 -11.43
C GLY A 90 -8.82 -0.03 -10.69
N SER A 91 -9.23 -0.11 -9.41
CA SER A 91 -9.15 -1.36 -8.65
C SER A 91 -10.02 -2.45 -9.28
N TYR A 92 -11.27 -2.14 -9.61
CA TYR A 92 -12.13 -3.09 -10.32
C TYR A 92 -11.49 -3.58 -11.63
N ASN A 93 -10.95 -2.68 -12.44
CA ASN A 93 -10.31 -3.03 -13.71
C ASN A 93 -9.14 -4.00 -13.52
N VAL A 94 -8.31 -3.79 -12.48
CA VAL A 94 -7.21 -4.71 -12.17
C VAL A 94 -7.73 -6.09 -11.77
N TRP A 95 -8.71 -6.16 -10.87
CA TRP A 95 -9.25 -7.43 -10.40
C TRP A 95 -10.01 -8.19 -11.47
N GLU A 96 -10.84 -7.51 -12.26
CA GLU A 96 -11.59 -8.15 -13.37
C GLU A 96 -10.65 -8.61 -14.49
N SER A 97 -9.63 -7.83 -14.85
CA SER A 97 -8.61 -8.26 -15.80
C SER A 97 -7.81 -9.45 -15.25
N SER A 98 -7.48 -9.45 -13.97
CA SER A 98 -6.81 -10.59 -13.31
C SER A 98 -7.65 -11.86 -13.41
N ARG A 99 -8.97 -11.78 -13.24
CA ARG A 99 -9.89 -12.90 -13.41
C ARG A 99 -9.92 -13.40 -14.85
N ARG A 100 -10.01 -12.49 -15.82
CA ARG A 100 -10.07 -12.85 -17.26
C ARG A 100 -8.82 -13.55 -17.74
N HIS A 101 -7.68 -13.19 -17.19
CA HIS A 101 -6.37 -13.74 -17.57
C HIS A 101 -5.82 -14.81 -16.63
N ASN A 102 -6.64 -15.32 -15.69
CA ASN A 102 -6.27 -16.38 -14.75
C ASN A 102 -5.02 -16.05 -13.93
N VAL A 103 -4.89 -14.78 -13.51
CA VAL A 103 -3.81 -14.35 -12.60
C VAL A 103 -3.89 -15.15 -11.31
N LYS A 104 -2.76 -15.71 -10.88
CA LYS A 104 -2.70 -16.53 -9.65
C LYS A 104 -2.90 -15.69 -8.39
N ARG A 105 -2.24 -14.53 -8.30
CA ARG A 105 -2.20 -13.70 -7.08
C ARG A 105 -2.14 -12.22 -7.39
N VAL A 106 -2.89 -11.44 -6.61
CA VAL A 106 -2.78 -9.98 -6.57
C VAL A 106 -2.27 -9.55 -5.21
N ILE A 107 -1.16 -8.81 -5.17
CA ILE A 107 -0.64 -8.13 -3.99
C ILE A 107 -1.15 -6.69 -4.05
N TYR A 108 -2.03 -6.31 -3.14
CA TYR A 108 -2.70 -5.02 -3.14
C TYR A 108 -2.15 -4.08 -2.07
N SER A 109 -1.75 -2.88 -2.47
CA SER A 109 -1.37 -1.80 -1.56
C SER A 109 -2.62 -1.21 -0.89
N SER A 110 -3.12 -1.88 0.16
CA SER A 110 -4.12 -1.32 1.04
C SER A 110 -3.47 -0.31 2.01
N SER A 111 -4.20 0.13 3.02
CA SER A 111 -3.75 1.18 3.92
C SER A 111 -4.30 1.01 5.33
N ILE A 112 -3.58 1.54 6.32
CA ILE A 112 -4.07 1.75 7.68
C ILE A 112 -5.37 2.57 7.70
N HIS A 113 -5.61 3.40 6.67
CA HIS A 113 -6.80 4.23 6.53
C HIS A 113 -8.09 3.43 6.32
N ALA A 114 -8.02 2.15 5.93
CA ALA A 114 -9.18 1.23 5.93
C ALA A 114 -9.74 0.99 7.33
N VAL A 115 -8.93 1.18 8.37
CA VAL A 115 -9.28 1.00 9.79
C VAL A 115 -8.91 2.22 10.64
N GLY A 116 -8.65 3.36 10.01
CA GLY A 116 -8.04 4.55 10.59
C GLY A 116 -8.81 5.19 11.75
N MET A 117 -10.14 5.04 11.79
CA MET A 117 -10.99 5.56 12.89
C MET A 117 -10.90 4.75 14.18
N ASN A 118 -10.18 3.63 14.21
CA ASN A 118 -9.95 2.89 15.46
C ASN A 118 -9.01 3.67 16.38
N SER A 119 -9.33 3.67 17.68
CA SER A 119 -8.48 4.27 18.71
C SER A 119 -7.11 3.61 18.74
N LYS A 120 -6.06 4.38 18.99
CA LYS A 120 -4.70 3.85 19.21
C LYS A 120 -4.59 2.87 20.40
N SER A 121 -5.56 2.86 21.31
CA SER A 121 -5.63 1.88 22.41
C SER A 121 -6.06 0.49 21.94
N VAL A 122 -6.61 0.38 20.73
CA VAL A 122 -7.01 -0.88 20.11
C VAL A 122 -5.84 -1.48 19.37
N THR A 123 -5.46 -2.70 19.71
CA THR A 123 -4.49 -3.48 18.90
C THR A 123 -5.17 -3.90 17.59
N LEU A 124 -4.62 -3.43 16.49
CA LEU A 124 -5.11 -3.80 15.15
C LEU A 124 -4.64 -5.19 14.78
N LYS A 125 -5.56 -6.02 14.27
CA LYS A 125 -5.31 -7.36 13.76
C LYS A 125 -5.80 -7.48 12.31
N PRO A 126 -5.36 -8.50 11.54
CA PRO A 126 -5.84 -8.74 10.17
C PRO A 126 -7.38 -8.75 10.06
N ASP A 127 -8.08 -9.31 11.03
CA ASP A 127 -9.54 -9.40 11.10
C ASP A 127 -10.23 -8.15 11.65
N THR A 128 -9.48 -7.08 12.02
CA THR A 128 -10.07 -5.82 12.48
C THR A 128 -11.05 -5.29 11.43
N PRO A 129 -12.35 -5.10 11.79
CA PRO A 129 -13.36 -4.64 10.86
C PRO A 129 -13.04 -3.28 10.24
N HIS A 130 -13.49 -3.07 9.00
CA HIS A 130 -13.38 -1.80 8.32
C HIS A 130 -13.95 -0.65 9.15
N ARG A 131 -13.18 0.41 9.27
CA ARG A 131 -13.56 1.65 9.95
C ARG A 131 -12.79 2.81 9.32
N PRO A 132 -13.11 3.14 8.04
CA PRO A 132 -12.36 4.12 7.25
C PRO A 132 -12.47 5.52 7.84
N ASP A 133 -11.42 6.31 7.65
CA ASP A 133 -11.31 7.68 8.15
C ASP A 133 -11.45 8.76 7.06
N SER A 134 -11.64 8.33 5.80
CA SER A 134 -11.58 9.22 4.64
C SER A 134 -12.21 8.53 3.42
N PHE A 135 -12.50 9.26 2.34
CA PHE A 135 -12.87 8.66 1.05
C PHE A 135 -11.73 7.80 0.48
N TYR A 136 -10.48 8.20 0.72
CA TYR A 136 -9.33 7.35 0.40
C TYR A 136 -9.36 6.03 1.18
N GLY A 137 -9.59 6.08 2.49
CA GLY A 137 -9.73 4.88 3.34
C GLY A 137 -10.90 4.00 2.90
N LEU A 138 -12.04 4.62 2.53
CA LEU A 138 -13.20 3.89 1.99
C LEU A 138 -12.87 3.15 0.68
N ALA A 139 -12.09 3.77 -0.22
CA ALA A 139 -11.63 3.09 -1.44
C ALA A 139 -10.74 1.88 -1.12
N LYS A 140 -9.96 1.94 -0.04
CA LYS A 140 -9.16 0.78 0.41
C LYS A 140 -10.05 -0.35 0.93
N CYS A 141 -11.09 -0.04 1.72
CA CYS A 141 -12.10 -1.01 2.15
C CYS A 141 -12.79 -1.67 0.95
N PHE A 142 -13.28 -0.87 0.00
CA PHE A 142 -13.90 -1.37 -1.23
C PHE A 142 -13.02 -2.41 -1.93
N THR A 143 -11.72 -2.12 -2.06
CA THR A 143 -10.81 -3.02 -2.75
C THR A 143 -10.46 -4.26 -1.93
N GLU A 144 -10.38 -4.19 -0.60
CA GLU A 144 -10.21 -5.37 0.25
C GLU A 144 -11.43 -6.32 0.13
N ASP A 145 -12.65 -5.79 0.14
CA ASP A 145 -13.87 -6.58 -0.03
C ASP A 145 -13.98 -7.15 -1.45
N LEU A 146 -13.57 -6.37 -2.46
CA LEU A 146 -13.48 -6.83 -3.85
C LEU A 146 -12.48 -8.00 -3.96
N ALA A 147 -11.31 -7.87 -3.35
CA ALA A 147 -10.29 -8.91 -3.30
C ALA A 147 -10.81 -10.21 -2.69
N LYS A 148 -11.50 -10.10 -1.55
CA LYS A 148 -12.13 -11.24 -0.87
C LYS A 148 -13.14 -11.93 -1.77
N MET A 149 -14.01 -11.16 -2.43
CA MET A 149 -15.01 -11.71 -3.35
C MET A 149 -14.37 -12.46 -4.52
N TYR A 150 -13.32 -11.92 -5.15
CA TYR A 150 -12.63 -12.60 -6.25
C TYR A 150 -11.86 -13.84 -5.78
N PHE A 151 -11.32 -13.84 -4.57
CA PHE A 151 -10.75 -15.04 -3.98
C PHE A 151 -11.82 -16.13 -3.77
N GLU A 152 -12.92 -15.81 -3.10
CA GLU A 152 -13.97 -16.78 -2.78
C GLU A 152 -14.70 -17.32 -4.03
N LYS A 153 -14.87 -16.50 -5.06
CA LYS A 153 -15.59 -16.89 -6.29
C LYS A 153 -14.68 -17.46 -7.38
N ASN A 154 -13.45 -17.04 -7.45
CA ASN A 154 -12.57 -17.33 -8.59
C ASN A 154 -11.21 -17.91 -8.19
N GLY A 155 -10.91 -18.02 -6.90
CA GLY A 155 -9.65 -18.57 -6.40
C GLY A 155 -8.41 -17.69 -6.63
N ILE A 156 -8.59 -16.40 -6.98
CA ILE A 156 -7.47 -15.47 -7.11
C ILE A 156 -6.93 -15.15 -5.73
N GLU A 157 -5.72 -15.61 -5.42
CA GLU A 157 -5.10 -15.29 -4.14
C GLU A 157 -4.91 -13.77 -3.98
N ALA A 158 -5.12 -13.26 -2.77
CA ALA A 158 -5.05 -11.84 -2.46
C ALA A 158 -4.23 -11.58 -1.21
N VAL A 159 -3.20 -10.72 -1.31
CA VAL A 159 -2.48 -10.20 -0.14
C VAL A 159 -2.73 -8.70 -0.06
N CYS A 160 -3.60 -8.29 0.86
CA CYS A 160 -3.95 -6.89 1.10
C CYS A 160 -3.03 -6.30 2.17
N LEU A 161 -2.13 -5.41 1.75
CA LEU A 161 -1.13 -4.79 2.61
C LEU A 161 -1.69 -3.51 3.23
N ARG A 162 -2.19 -3.55 4.47
CA ARG A 162 -2.58 -2.34 5.21
C ARG A 162 -1.33 -1.56 5.61
N ILE A 163 -0.73 -0.85 4.63
CA ILE A 163 0.49 -0.07 4.83
C ILE A 163 0.21 1.07 5.80
N ALA A 164 1.03 1.19 6.82
CA ALA A 164 1.00 2.30 7.78
C ALA A 164 1.78 3.51 7.21
N SER A 165 2.80 4.04 7.87
CA SER A 165 3.54 5.21 7.40
C SER A 165 4.88 4.82 6.76
N CYS A 166 4.90 4.63 5.44
CA CYS A 166 6.15 4.39 4.71
C CYS A 166 6.72 5.71 4.19
N ALA A 167 7.25 6.53 5.11
CA ALA A 167 7.81 7.87 4.89
C ALA A 167 8.91 8.14 5.93
N PRO A 168 9.72 9.20 5.82
CA PRO A 168 10.68 9.57 6.86
C PRO A 168 10.01 9.76 8.22
N VAL A 169 10.69 9.33 9.28
CA VAL A 169 10.23 9.50 10.66
C VAL A 169 10.47 10.96 11.08
N ASN A 170 9.39 11.72 11.26
CA ASN A 170 9.46 13.16 11.56
C ASN A 170 8.45 13.63 12.62
N THR A 171 7.59 12.76 13.12
CA THR A 171 6.53 13.02 14.10
C THR A 171 6.54 11.96 15.19
N ALA A 172 5.97 12.28 16.37
CA ALA A 172 5.81 11.30 17.45
C ALA A 172 4.92 10.13 17.02
N ARG A 173 3.89 10.39 16.19
CA ARG A 173 3.04 9.35 15.61
C ARG A 173 3.86 8.36 14.75
N SER A 174 4.82 8.85 13.97
CA SER A 174 5.62 7.99 13.11
C SER A 174 6.48 6.98 13.86
N LEU A 175 6.82 7.24 15.14
CA LEU A 175 7.52 6.27 16.00
C LEU A 175 6.71 4.98 16.21
N SER A 176 5.38 5.04 16.12
CA SER A 176 4.52 3.87 16.26
C SER A 176 4.03 3.29 14.95
N SER A 177 4.03 4.07 13.87
CA SER A 177 3.39 3.69 12.60
C SER A 177 4.35 3.53 11.43
N TRP A 178 5.66 3.65 11.65
CA TRP A 178 6.64 3.60 10.56
C TRP A 178 6.75 2.23 9.91
N LEU A 179 6.85 2.24 8.58
CA LEU A 179 7.32 1.15 7.76
C LEU A 179 8.57 1.62 7.01
N SER A 180 9.71 0.99 7.24
CA SER A 180 10.92 1.28 6.48
C SER A 180 10.80 0.77 5.04
N TYR A 181 11.61 1.33 4.13
CA TYR A 181 11.67 0.80 2.77
C TYR A 181 12.27 -0.61 2.72
N ASN A 182 13.19 -0.96 3.62
CA ASN A 182 13.74 -2.32 3.70
C ASN A 182 12.66 -3.33 4.11
N ASP A 183 11.88 -3.00 5.13
CA ASP A 183 10.78 -3.87 5.57
C ASP A 183 9.64 -3.90 4.56
N LEU A 184 9.37 -2.82 3.80
CA LEU A 184 8.46 -2.84 2.67
C LEU A 184 8.93 -3.86 1.61
N ILE A 185 10.22 -3.84 1.25
CA ILE A 185 10.80 -4.77 0.28
C ILE A 185 10.65 -6.21 0.77
N LYS A 186 10.94 -6.48 2.06
CA LYS A 186 10.73 -7.81 2.66
C LYS A 186 9.27 -8.24 2.58
N LEU A 187 8.34 -7.36 2.94
CA LEU A 187 6.91 -7.64 2.91
C LEU A 187 6.44 -8.02 1.49
N ILE A 188 6.83 -7.24 0.48
CA ILE A 188 6.50 -7.52 -0.92
C ILE A 188 7.11 -8.84 -1.37
N THR A 189 8.41 -9.06 -1.12
CA THR A 189 9.11 -10.29 -1.49
C THR A 189 8.42 -11.51 -0.89
N LYS A 190 8.11 -11.47 0.41
CA LYS A 190 7.42 -12.57 1.09
C LYS A 190 5.99 -12.78 0.57
N SER A 191 5.27 -11.70 0.26
CA SER A 191 3.94 -11.79 -0.37
C SER A 191 3.96 -12.43 -1.75
N ILE A 192 5.05 -12.24 -2.51
CA ILE A 192 5.26 -12.86 -3.82
C ILE A 192 5.68 -14.31 -3.66
N ASP A 193 6.65 -14.62 -2.76
CA ASP A 193 7.29 -15.92 -2.64
C ASP A 193 6.48 -16.96 -1.87
N THR A 194 5.54 -16.57 -1.01
CA THR A 194 4.75 -17.52 -0.23
C THR A 194 4.07 -18.55 -1.14
N PRO A 195 4.15 -19.85 -0.85
CA PRO A 195 3.57 -20.91 -1.69
C PRO A 195 2.05 -20.74 -1.87
N TYR A 196 1.36 -20.34 -0.80
CA TYR A 196 -0.08 -20.09 -0.78
C TYR A 196 -0.38 -18.91 0.13
N ALA A 197 -1.12 -17.95 -0.38
CA ALA A 197 -1.51 -16.76 0.37
C ALA A 197 -2.99 -16.76 0.76
N GLY A 198 -3.86 -17.44 -0.01
CA GLY A 198 -5.30 -17.34 0.18
C GLY A 198 -5.80 -15.89 0.05
N TYR A 199 -6.79 -15.52 0.85
CA TYR A 199 -7.13 -14.13 1.11
C TYR A 199 -6.50 -13.73 2.45
N THR A 200 -5.54 -12.83 2.40
CA THR A 200 -4.79 -12.40 3.59
C THR A 200 -4.72 -10.88 3.67
N ILE A 201 -5.08 -10.35 4.82
CA ILE A 201 -4.76 -8.98 5.23
C ILE A 201 -3.52 -9.03 6.12
N ILE A 202 -2.56 -8.14 5.88
CA ILE A 202 -1.36 -8.00 6.71
C ILE A 202 -0.98 -6.52 6.83
N TYR A 203 -0.58 -6.09 8.02
CA TYR A 203 -0.12 -4.73 8.22
C TYR A 203 1.32 -4.56 7.77
N GLY A 204 1.54 -3.61 6.86
CA GLY A 204 2.87 -3.12 6.49
C GLY A 204 3.37 -2.14 7.54
N ILE A 205 4.12 -2.65 8.50
CA ILE A 205 4.68 -1.90 9.61
C ILE A 205 6.02 -2.53 10.02
N SER A 206 7.00 -1.69 10.40
CA SER A 206 8.28 -2.15 10.93
C SER A 206 8.17 -2.65 12.37
N ASN A 207 9.22 -3.23 12.92
CA ASN A 207 9.25 -3.77 14.28
C ASN A 207 9.38 -2.67 15.34
N ASN A 208 8.56 -1.62 15.23
CA ASN A 208 8.58 -0.47 16.12
C ASN A 208 8.18 -0.86 17.55
N ASP A 209 8.93 -0.44 18.56
CA ASP A 209 8.62 -0.70 19.97
C ASP A 209 7.25 -0.13 20.39
N ARG A 210 6.82 0.95 19.74
CA ARG A 210 5.57 1.67 20.04
C ARG A 210 4.38 1.25 19.16
N LYS A 211 4.53 0.20 18.31
CA LYS A 211 3.43 -0.27 17.46
C LYS A 211 2.30 -0.89 18.28
N ASN A 212 1.08 -0.69 17.84
CA ASN A 212 -0.09 -1.40 18.38
C ASN A 212 -0.82 -2.17 17.27
N VAL A 213 -0.08 -3.12 16.67
CA VAL A 213 -0.50 -3.97 15.55
C VAL A 213 0.03 -5.37 15.80
N ASP A 214 -0.82 -6.36 15.58
CA ASP A 214 -0.51 -7.79 15.67
C ASP A 214 -0.79 -8.47 14.32
N ASN A 215 0.24 -9.03 13.69
CA ASN A 215 0.19 -9.76 12.42
C ASN A 215 0.24 -11.29 12.62
N SER A 216 0.06 -11.80 13.83
CA SER A 216 0.20 -13.24 14.10
C SER A 216 -0.67 -14.11 13.21
N ASP A 217 -1.90 -13.69 12.92
CA ASP A 217 -2.85 -14.39 12.05
C ASP A 217 -2.44 -14.41 10.57
N ALA A 218 -1.48 -13.56 10.16
CA ALA A 218 -0.89 -13.51 8.83
C ALA A 218 0.54 -14.09 8.77
N SER A 219 0.97 -14.82 9.80
CA SER A 219 2.35 -15.36 9.94
C SER A 219 2.76 -16.29 8.79
N HIS A 220 1.81 -16.97 8.14
CA HIS A 220 2.05 -17.83 6.98
C HIS A 220 2.64 -17.11 5.75
N ILE A 221 2.49 -15.78 5.68
CA ILE A 221 3.18 -14.95 4.66
C ILE A 221 4.69 -14.93 4.89
N GLY A 222 5.15 -15.17 6.12
CA GLY A 222 6.58 -15.19 6.46
C GLY A 222 7.23 -13.81 6.55
N TYR A 223 6.43 -12.75 6.73
CA TYR A 223 6.94 -11.39 6.92
C TYR A 223 7.46 -11.21 8.35
N ILE A 224 8.76 -10.92 8.47
CA ILE A 224 9.43 -10.61 9.74
C ILE A 224 10.11 -9.25 9.58
N PRO A 225 9.51 -8.15 10.10
CA PRO A 225 10.12 -6.83 10.06
C PRO A 225 11.31 -6.74 11.03
N GLU A 226 12.32 -5.96 10.66
CA GLU A 226 13.56 -5.82 11.46
C GLU A 226 13.82 -4.39 11.91
N ASP A 227 13.43 -3.40 11.08
CA ASP A 227 13.73 -1.99 11.39
C ASP A 227 12.81 -1.47 12.50
N ASN A 228 13.32 -0.51 13.30
CA ASN A 228 12.62 0.07 14.44
C ASN A 228 12.76 1.60 14.44
N ALA A 229 11.64 2.30 14.52
CA ALA A 229 11.61 3.76 14.55
C ALA A 229 12.19 4.34 15.86
N GLU A 230 12.39 3.53 16.90
CA GLU A 230 12.92 4.00 18.19
C GLU A 230 14.30 4.66 18.07
N VAL A 231 15.08 4.32 17.05
CA VAL A 231 16.38 4.97 16.76
C VAL A 231 16.25 6.47 16.47
N PHE A 232 15.05 6.95 16.13
CA PHE A 232 14.74 8.37 15.89
C PHE A 232 14.09 9.05 17.10
N ALA A 233 13.75 8.29 18.16
CA ALA A 233 12.92 8.79 19.26
C ALA A 233 13.55 9.99 19.97
N GLU A 234 14.84 9.95 20.25
CA GLU A 234 15.53 11.04 20.95
C GLU A 234 15.41 12.38 20.20
N GLU A 235 15.61 12.38 18.87
CA GLU A 235 15.49 13.59 18.05
C GLU A 235 14.03 14.09 17.97
N ILE A 236 13.09 13.16 17.80
CA ILE A 236 11.66 13.50 17.63
C ILE A 236 11.07 14.04 18.94
N LEU A 237 11.37 13.40 20.07
CA LEU A 237 10.76 13.75 21.36
C LEU A 237 11.36 15.00 22.00
N LYS A 238 12.49 15.50 21.48
CA LYS A 238 13.04 16.82 21.87
C LYS A 238 12.29 17.99 21.23
N LYS A 239 11.47 17.75 20.19
CA LYS A 239 10.69 18.80 19.48
C LYS A 239 9.49 19.22 20.32
N ASP A 240 8.98 20.44 20.07
CA ASP A 240 7.67 20.82 20.59
C ASP A 240 6.59 19.99 19.89
N LEU A 241 5.92 19.15 20.67
CA LEU A 241 4.88 18.23 20.22
C LEU A 241 3.47 18.71 20.56
N THR A 242 3.31 19.93 21.11
CA THR A 242 2.04 20.45 21.62
C THR A 242 0.96 20.42 20.54
N GLU A 243 1.26 20.92 19.33
CA GLU A 243 0.32 20.92 18.18
C GLU A 243 -0.02 19.47 17.78
N GLU A 244 0.97 18.59 17.68
CA GLU A 244 0.75 17.20 17.28
C GLU A 244 -0.10 16.45 18.31
N LEU A 245 0.22 16.57 19.60
CA LEU A 245 -0.47 15.83 20.65
C LEU A 245 -1.89 16.35 20.90
N SER A 246 -2.16 17.64 20.62
CA SER A 246 -3.50 18.23 20.73
C SER A 246 -4.43 17.83 19.57
N ASP A 247 -3.90 17.32 18.46
CA ASP A 247 -4.72 16.87 17.32
C ASP A 247 -5.52 15.61 17.69
N LYS A 248 -6.85 15.71 17.63
CA LYS A 248 -7.76 14.58 17.88
C LYS A 248 -7.44 13.36 16.99
N GLY A 249 -6.92 13.58 15.79
CA GLY A 249 -6.46 12.52 14.89
C GLY A 249 -5.38 11.64 15.52
N ASN A 250 -4.56 12.19 16.40
CA ASN A 250 -3.51 11.41 17.09
C ASN A 250 -4.04 10.42 18.12
N GLN A 251 -5.30 10.45 18.46
CA GLN A 251 -5.96 9.43 19.30
C GLN A 251 -6.37 8.19 18.50
N CYS A 252 -6.31 8.27 17.17
CA CYS A 252 -6.68 7.18 16.26
C CYS A 252 -5.50 6.75 15.38
N HIS A 253 -5.59 5.54 14.81
CA HIS A 253 -4.56 4.99 13.94
C HIS A 253 -4.38 5.78 12.64
N GLY A 254 -5.44 6.41 12.11
CA GLY A 254 -5.42 7.19 10.87
C GLY A 254 -4.71 8.56 10.98
N GLY A 255 -4.50 9.09 12.18
CA GLY A 255 -3.81 10.35 12.38
C GLY A 255 -4.55 11.54 11.73
N ALA A 256 -3.83 12.40 11.03
CA ALA A 256 -4.38 13.63 10.45
C ALA A 256 -5.60 13.44 9.53
N PHE A 257 -5.74 12.28 8.89
CA PHE A 257 -6.94 11.97 8.08
C PHE A 257 -8.21 11.97 8.92
N VAL A 258 -8.15 11.48 10.17
CA VAL A 258 -9.31 11.42 11.08
C VAL A 258 -9.85 12.80 11.43
N SER A 259 -8.99 13.79 11.58
CA SER A 259 -9.35 15.16 11.99
C SER A 259 -9.48 16.14 10.84
N THR A 260 -9.19 15.72 9.61
CA THR A 260 -9.36 16.52 8.40
C THR A 260 -10.76 16.29 7.82
N ALA A 261 -11.39 17.35 7.29
CA ALA A 261 -12.69 17.23 6.64
C ALA A 261 -12.63 16.33 5.39
N LEU A 262 -13.73 15.63 5.09
CA LEU A 262 -13.84 14.81 3.90
C LEU A 262 -13.59 15.64 2.63
N GLY A 263 -12.88 15.07 1.68
CA GLY A 263 -12.53 15.71 0.42
C GLY A 263 -11.42 16.77 0.52
N VAL A 264 -10.77 16.90 1.68
CA VAL A 264 -9.69 17.86 1.92
C VAL A 264 -8.38 17.14 2.21
N SER A 265 -7.33 17.44 1.44
CA SER A 265 -6.01 16.82 1.62
C SER A 265 -5.39 17.16 2.99
N PRO A 266 -5.04 16.16 3.81
CA PRO A 266 -4.30 16.36 5.05
C PRO A 266 -2.81 16.59 4.84
N MET A 267 -2.27 16.44 3.62
CA MET A 267 -0.84 16.44 3.32
C MET A 267 -0.12 17.70 3.78
N LYS A 268 -0.78 18.88 3.66
CA LYS A 268 -0.22 20.15 4.15
C LYS A 268 0.00 20.14 5.67
N ARG A 269 -0.93 19.54 6.43
CA ARG A 269 -0.82 19.39 7.89
C ARG A 269 0.23 18.38 8.30
N MET A 270 0.37 17.30 7.53
CA MET A 270 1.32 16.23 7.82
C MET A 270 2.78 16.65 7.58
N LYS A 271 3.03 17.80 6.96
CA LYS A 271 4.37 18.28 6.58
C LYS A 271 5.18 17.21 5.84
N ILE A 272 4.49 16.31 5.12
CA ILE A 272 5.14 15.24 4.37
C ILE A 272 5.63 15.85 3.05
N ILE A 273 6.93 16.07 2.97
CA ILE A 273 7.59 16.44 1.74
C ILE A 273 7.93 15.14 1.01
N TYR A 274 7.18 14.82 -0.06
CA TYR A 274 7.51 13.71 -0.93
C TYR A 274 8.64 14.13 -1.86
N TYR A 275 9.86 13.72 -1.55
CA TYR A 275 10.94 13.76 -2.52
C TYR A 275 10.88 12.48 -3.37
N PRO A 276 10.66 12.56 -4.70
CA PRO A 276 10.88 11.41 -5.55
C PRO A 276 12.35 11.02 -5.43
N LYS A 277 12.62 9.70 -5.40
CA LYS A 277 13.99 9.20 -5.48
C LYS A 277 14.53 9.56 -6.86
N VAL A 278 15.21 10.71 -6.97
CA VAL A 278 15.98 11.03 -8.16
C VAL A 278 17.23 10.16 -8.10
N LYS A 279 17.27 9.09 -8.85
CA LYS A 279 18.56 8.43 -9.16
C LYS A 279 19.37 9.41 -9.97
N LYS A 280 20.53 9.83 -9.42
CA LYS A 280 21.58 10.45 -10.18
C LYS A 280 22.15 9.46 -11.18
#